data_1ed9367644f2da6a3166a2c06bd25f1d
#
_entry.id   1ed9367644f2da6a3166a2c06bd25f1d
#
_cell.length_a   1.000
_cell.length_b   1.000
_cell.length_c   1.000
_cell.angle_alpha   90.00
_cell.angle_beta   90.00
_cell.angle_gamma   90.00
#
_symmetry.space_group_name_H-M   'P 1'
#
loop_
_entity.id
_entity.type
_entity.pdbx_description
1 polymer ?
#
loop_
_entity_poly.entity_id
_entity_poly.type
_entity_poly.pdbx_seq_one_letter_code
_entity_poly.pdbx_strand_id
1 'polypeptide(L)'
;YEITEGDWSSDVCSSDLAYKIGKIPFAANGRALGMGDTSGFVKMLADAKTDRILGVHIISANASELISEAVVAMEFGAASEDLARICHAHPTLSEVVHEAALACDKRPLHF
;
A
#
# COMPACT_ATOMS: atom_id res chain seq x y z
N TYR A 1 -7.05 -3.19 -6.91
CA TYR A 1 -6.32 -4.08 -7.78
C TYR A 1 -5.88 -5.29 -6.99
N GLU A 2 -6.57 -6.35 -7.20
CA GLU A 2 -6.34 -7.52 -6.40
C GLU A 2 -5.52 -8.53 -7.15
N ILE A 3 -4.38 -8.87 -6.59
CA ILE A 3 -3.51 -9.92 -7.10
C ILE A 3 -3.40 -10.94 -6.01
N THR A 4 -3.79 -12.19 -6.31
CA THR A 4 -3.71 -13.23 -5.29
C THR A 4 -2.25 -13.49 -4.95
N GLU A 5 -1.97 -13.59 -3.67
CA GLU A 5 -0.60 -13.71 -3.21
C GLU A 5 0.11 -14.95 -3.76
N GLY A 6 -0.60 -16.07 -3.84
CA GLY A 6 -0.02 -17.31 -4.34
C GLY A 6 0.49 -17.21 -5.76
N ASP A 7 -0.39 -16.77 -6.67
CA ASP A 7 -0.04 -16.70 -8.09
C ASP A 7 0.98 -15.59 -8.35
N TRP A 8 0.71 -14.42 -7.78
CA TRP A 8 1.52 -13.25 -8.07
C TRP A 8 2.93 -13.36 -7.49
N SER A 9 3.03 -13.84 -6.26
CA SER A 9 4.34 -13.99 -5.61
C SER A 9 5.21 -14.99 -6.34
N SER A 10 4.63 -16.07 -6.84
CA SER A 10 5.38 -17.06 -7.61
C SER A 10 5.93 -16.46 -8.89
N ASP A 11 5.11 -15.69 -9.61
CA ASP A 11 5.53 -15.05 -10.85
C ASP A 11 6.65 -14.05 -10.60
N VAL A 12 6.55 -13.24 -9.57
CA VAL A 12 7.55 -12.26 -9.23
C VAL A 12 8.87 -12.94 -8.87
N CYS A 13 8.81 -13.98 -8.05
CA CYS A 13 10.01 -14.71 -7.65
C CYS A 13 10.67 -15.43 -8.82
N SER A 14 9.87 -16.03 -9.69
CA SER A 14 10.41 -16.81 -10.81
C SER A 14 10.95 -15.93 -11.93
N SER A 15 10.55 -14.66 -12.01
CA SER A 15 11.03 -13.74 -13.04
C SER A 15 12.27 -12.94 -12.59
N ASP A 16 12.85 -13.26 -11.44
CA ASP A 16 14.01 -12.58 -10.89
C ASP A 16 13.80 -11.08 -10.64
N LEU A 17 12.55 -10.67 -10.51
CA LEU A 17 12.23 -9.28 -10.16
C LEU A 17 12.58 -9.03 -8.69
N ALA A 18 13.46 -8.05 -8.47
CA ALA A 18 13.68 -7.56 -7.12
C ALA A 18 12.57 -6.56 -6.77
N TYR A 19 12.03 -6.68 -5.59
CA TYR A 19 10.95 -5.81 -5.13
C TYR A 19 11.12 -5.45 -3.67
N LYS A 20 10.45 -4.37 -3.27
CA LYS A 20 10.40 -3.94 -1.86
C LYS A 20 8.94 -3.93 -1.41
N ILE A 21 8.74 -4.15 -0.12
CA ILE A 21 7.42 -4.27 0.48
C ILE A 21 7.26 -3.22 1.55
N GLY A 22 6.11 -2.52 1.51
CA GLY A 22 5.65 -1.68 2.61
C GLY A 22 4.33 -2.23 3.12
N LYS A 23 4.26 -2.52 4.42
CA LYS A 23 3.07 -3.08 5.04
C LYS A 23 2.74 -2.33 6.31
N ILE A 24 1.53 -1.81 6.40
CA ILE A 24 1.07 -1.04 7.55
C ILE A 24 -0.26 -1.60 8.03
N PRO A 25 -0.38 -1.96 9.31
CA PRO A 25 -1.67 -2.39 9.86
C PRO A 25 -2.58 -1.18 10.12
N PHE A 26 -3.89 -1.38 10.01
CA PHE A 26 -4.84 -0.32 10.34
C PHE A 26 -4.77 0.06 11.83
N ALA A 27 -4.25 -0.81 12.67
CA ALA A 27 -4.03 -0.49 14.08
C ALA A 27 -3.13 0.73 14.29
N ALA A 28 -2.31 1.08 13.29
CA ALA A 28 -1.45 2.26 13.34
C ALA A 28 -2.13 3.52 12.79
N ASN A 29 -3.39 3.43 12.38
CA ASN A 29 -4.09 4.53 11.73
C ASN A 29 -5.05 5.22 12.71
N GLY A 30 -4.93 6.54 12.80
CA GLY A 30 -5.75 7.32 13.74
C GLY A 30 -7.24 7.25 13.47
N ARG A 31 -7.64 7.24 12.19
CA ARG A 31 -9.05 7.14 11.83
C ARG A 31 -9.62 5.77 12.19
N ALA A 32 -8.86 4.71 11.93
CA ALA A 32 -9.28 3.35 12.27
C ALA A 32 -9.47 3.22 13.79
N LEU A 33 -8.56 3.80 14.57
CA LEU A 33 -8.68 3.83 16.03
C LEU A 33 -9.94 4.58 16.44
N GLY A 34 -10.21 5.72 15.82
CA GLY A 34 -11.39 6.52 16.12
C GLY A 34 -12.70 5.82 15.78
N MET A 35 -12.70 4.98 14.74
CA MET A 35 -13.87 4.21 14.33
C MET A 35 -14.06 2.93 15.14
N GLY A 36 -13.04 2.53 15.89
CA GLY A 36 -13.08 1.27 16.64
C GLY A 36 -12.90 0.03 15.79
N ASP A 37 -12.42 0.19 14.55
CA ASP A 37 -12.15 -0.93 13.64
C ASP A 37 -10.72 -0.85 13.15
N THR A 38 -9.85 -1.60 13.79
CA THR A 38 -8.41 -1.61 13.51
C THR A 38 -7.94 -2.89 12.83
N SER A 39 -8.88 -3.72 12.36
CA SER A 39 -8.51 -4.97 11.70
C SER A 39 -7.98 -4.74 10.30
N GLY A 40 -7.05 -5.60 9.87
CA GLY A 40 -6.54 -5.58 8.51
C GLY A 40 -5.27 -4.76 8.34
N PHE A 41 -4.87 -4.63 7.09
CA PHE A 41 -3.63 -3.96 6.74
C PHE A 41 -3.63 -3.53 5.28
N VAL A 42 -2.68 -2.67 4.91
CA VAL A 42 -2.33 -2.36 3.53
C VAL A 42 -0.92 -2.86 3.28
N LYS A 43 -0.73 -3.54 2.17
CA LYS A 43 0.58 -4.03 1.74
C LYS A 43 0.82 -3.53 0.32
N MET A 44 1.94 -2.85 0.12
CA MET A 44 2.32 -2.32 -1.19
C MET A 44 3.64 -2.96 -1.62
N LEU A 45 3.70 -3.34 -2.89
CA LEU A 45 4.94 -3.86 -3.47
C LEU A 45 5.38 -2.92 -4.57
N ALA A 46 6.66 -2.59 -4.56
CA ALA A 46 7.26 -1.71 -5.57
C ALA A 46 8.53 -2.36 -6.12
N ASP A 47 8.83 -2.03 -7.38
CA ASP A 47 10.06 -2.50 -8.01
C ASP A 47 11.27 -1.91 -7.29
N ALA A 48 12.25 -2.75 -6.97
CA ALA A 48 13.42 -2.31 -6.21
C ALA A 48 14.29 -1.31 -6.96
N LYS A 49 14.23 -1.32 -8.28
CA LYS A 49 15.08 -0.44 -9.11
C LYS A 49 14.33 0.81 -9.56
N THR A 50 13.12 0.63 -10.10
CA THR A 50 12.36 1.75 -10.67
C THR A 50 11.40 2.38 -9.68
N ASP A 51 11.13 1.71 -8.56
CA ASP A 51 10.16 2.10 -7.56
C ASP A 51 8.71 2.06 -8.06
N ARG A 52 8.48 1.55 -9.26
CA ARG A 52 7.14 1.47 -9.80
C ARG A 52 6.28 0.53 -8.94
N ILE A 53 5.06 0.94 -8.66
CA ILE A 53 4.13 0.12 -7.87
C ILE A 53 3.74 -1.11 -8.68
N LEU A 54 4.00 -2.29 -8.11
CA LEU A 54 3.72 -3.57 -8.75
C LEU A 54 2.39 -4.17 -8.28
N GLY A 55 2.01 -3.88 -7.06
CA GLY A 55 0.76 -4.39 -6.52
C GLY A 55 0.43 -3.78 -5.18
N VAL A 56 -0.87 -3.77 -4.86
CA VAL A 56 -1.36 -3.28 -3.57
C VAL A 56 -2.44 -4.25 -3.08
N HIS A 57 -2.30 -4.67 -1.84
CA HIS A 57 -3.26 -5.56 -1.17
C HIS A 57 -3.84 -4.83 0.03
N ILE A 58 -5.16 -4.82 0.13
CA ILE A 58 -5.85 -4.20 1.26
C ILE A 58 -6.82 -5.21 1.87
N ILE A 59 -6.71 -5.41 3.16
CA ILE A 59 -7.69 -6.18 3.94
C ILE A 59 -8.32 -5.20 4.92
N SER A 60 -9.58 -4.89 4.69
CA SER A 60 -10.32 -3.91 5.50
C SER A 60 -11.79 -3.97 5.12
N ALA A 61 -12.66 -3.55 6.03
CA ALA A 61 -14.07 -3.37 5.72
C ALA A 61 -14.28 -2.32 4.63
N ASN A 62 -13.33 -1.40 4.46
CA ASN A 62 -13.40 -0.31 3.48
C ASN A 62 -12.46 -0.51 2.30
N ALA A 63 -11.98 -1.73 2.08
CA ALA A 63 -10.99 -2.02 1.04
C ALA A 63 -11.46 -1.59 -0.35
N SER A 64 -12.74 -1.80 -0.66
CA SER A 64 -13.28 -1.46 -1.97
C SER A 64 -13.22 0.05 -2.28
N GLU A 65 -13.31 0.88 -1.25
CA GLU A 65 -13.17 2.32 -1.43
C GLU A 65 -11.70 2.73 -1.50
N LEU A 66 -10.88 2.13 -0.66
CA LEU A 66 -9.46 2.51 -0.55
C LEU A 66 -8.63 2.07 -1.75
N ILE A 67 -8.98 0.95 -2.37
CA ILE A 67 -8.19 0.42 -3.47
C ILE A 67 -8.20 1.31 -4.70
N SER A 68 -9.20 2.18 -4.84
CA SER A 68 -9.32 3.05 -6.01
C SER A 68 -8.12 3.96 -6.19
N GLU A 69 -7.57 4.49 -5.10
CA GLU A 69 -6.38 5.32 -5.17
C GLU A 69 -5.20 4.53 -5.75
N ALA A 70 -5.03 3.31 -5.31
CA ALA A 70 -3.96 2.45 -5.80
C ALA A 70 -4.15 2.10 -7.28
N VAL A 71 -5.39 1.82 -7.68
CA VAL A 71 -5.69 1.50 -9.07
C VAL A 71 -5.36 2.68 -9.98
N VAL A 72 -5.79 3.89 -9.59
CA VAL A 72 -5.49 5.10 -10.35
C VAL A 72 -3.99 5.31 -10.45
N ALA A 73 -3.28 5.19 -9.33
CA ALA A 73 -1.84 5.37 -9.30
C ALA A 73 -1.13 4.37 -10.23
N MET A 74 -1.50 3.10 -10.16
CA MET A 74 -0.89 2.07 -10.99
C MET A 74 -1.19 2.29 -12.47
N GLU A 75 -2.39 2.74 -12.79
CA GLU A 75 -2.79 3.00 -14.18
C GLU A 75 -1.94 4.10 -14.79
N PHE A 76 -1.55 5.10 -13.99
CA PHE A 76 -0.65 6.16 -14.46
C PHE A 76 0.83 5.80 -14.31
N GLY A 77 1.13 4.58 -13.94
CA GLY A 77 2.51 4.13 -13.83
C GLY A 77 3.28 4.75 -12.67
N ALA A 78 2.59 5.05 -11.58
CA ALA A 78 3.20 5.71 -10.43
C ALA A 78 4.24 4.85 -9.73
N ALA A 79 5.24 5.53 -9.16
CA ALA A 79 6.19 4.94 -8.23
C ALA A 79 5.63 5.05 -6.80
N SER A 80 6.14 4.23 -5.88
CA SER A 80 5.73 4.34 -4.49
C SER A 80 6.08 5.71 -3.91
N GLU A 81 7.20 6.30 -4.35
CA GLU A 81 7.60 7.65 -3.94
C GLU A 81 6.56 8.70 -4.34
N ASP A 82 5.88 8.51 -5.46
CA ASP A 82 4.84 9.44 -5.88
C ASP A 82 3.71 9.50 -4.86
N LEU A 83 3.24 8.35 -4.39
CA LEU A 83 2.21 8.30 -3.35
C LEU A 83 2.75 8.78 -2.00
N ALA A 84 4.01 8.48 -1.71
CA ALA A 84 4.63 8.88 -0.46
C ALA A 84 4.73 10.41 -0.32
N ARG A 85 4.81 11.13 -1.44
CA ARG A 85 4.92 12.59 -1.45
C ARG A 85 3.60 13.32 -1.50
N ILE A 86 2.50 12.62 -1.77
CA ILE A 86 1.19 13.24 -1.83
C ILE A 86 0.67 13.49 -0.43
N CYS A 87 0.17 14.70 -0.21
CA CYS A 87 -0.46 15.05 1.06
C CYS A 87 -1.84 14.40 1.13
N HIS A 88 -2.05 13.56 2.13
CA HIS A 88 -3.34 12.93 2.36
C HIS A 88 -4.08 13.64 3.48
N ALA A 89 -5.40 13.64 3.41
CA ALA A 89 -6.22 14.23 4.46
C ALA A 89 -6.05 13.48 5.78
N HIS A 90 -6.05 14.20 6.88
CA HIS A 90 -5.93 13.64 8.22
C HIS A 90 -7.11 14.08 9.08
N PRO A 91 -7.79 13.21 9.84
CA PRO A 91 -7.56 11.77 9.92
C PRO A 91 -8.40 11.00 8.89
N THR A 92 -7.77 10.11 8.13
CA THR A 92 -8.48 9.29 7.15
C THR A 92 -7.90 7.87 7.09
N LEU A 93 -8.71 6.95 6.58
CA LEU A 93 -8.23 5.59 6.33
C LEU A 93 -7.24 5.57 5.17
N SER A 94 -7.36 6.50 4.22
CA SER A 94 -6.46 6.60 3.07
C SER A 94 -5.01 6.82 3.48
N GLU A 95 -4.78 7.38 4.68
CA GLU A 95 -3.42 7.57 5.16
C GLU A 95 -2.66 6.25 5.31
N VAL A 96 -3.35 5.11 5.46
CA VAL A 96 -2.67 3.82 5.54
C VAL A 96 -2.02 3.48 4.20
N VAL A 97 -2.66 3.85 3.09
CA VAL A 97 -2.07 3.67 1.76
C VAL A 97 -0.82 4.55 1.63
N HIS A 98 -0.91 5.79 2.08
CA HIS A 98 0.21 6.73 2.10
C HIS A 98 1.38 6.16 2.92
N GLU A 99 1.09 5.66 4.11
CA GLU A 99 2.13 5.10 4.97
C GLU A 99 2.72 3.80 4.42
N ALA A 100 1.92 3.01 3.72
CA ALA A 100 2.45 1.82 3.06
C ALA A 100 3.46 2.21 1.98
N ALA A 101 3.19 3.29 1.25
CA ALA A 101 4.14 3.82 0.27
C ALA A 101 5.43 4.30 0.95
N LEU A 102 5.30 5.01 2.08
CA LEU A 102 6.47 5.41 2.86
C LEU A 102 7.23 4.20 3.39
N ALA A 103 6.52 3.16 3.80
CA ALA A 103 7.13 1.95 4.33
C ALA A 103 7.93 1.19 3.27
N CYS A 104 7.58 1.33 1.99
CA CYS A 104 8.39 0.77 0.91
C CYS A 104 9.81 1.31 0.94
N ASP A 105 9.98 2.53 1.44
CA ASP A 105 11.29 3.16 1.61
C ASP A 105 11.70 3.19 3.09
N LYS A 106 11.06 2.39 3.91
CA LYS A 106 11.33 2.26 5.34
C LYS A 106 11.20 3.57 6.12
N ARG A 107 10.24 4.40 5.72
CA ARG A 107 9.99 5.71 6.35
C ARG A 107 8.54 5.89 6.85
N PRO A 108 7.87 4.86 7.43
CA PRO A 108 6.49 5.07 7.86
C PRO A 108 6.44 6.08 9.03
N LEU A 109 5.35 6.84 9.10
CA LEU A 109 5.21 7.90 10.11
C LEU A 109 4.71 7.36 11.46
N HIS A 110 3.82 6.37 11.43
CA HIS A 110 3.13 5.92 12.63
C HIS A 110 3.37 4.45 12.95
N PHE A 111 4.38 3.86 12.35
CA PHE A 111 4.62 2.43 12.61
C PHE A 111 6.09 2.06 12.68
#